data_9bef356e4a2916f18bf4b883bf3e3d1c
#
_entry.id   9bef356e4a2916f18bf4b883bf3e3d1c
#
_cell.length_a   1.000
_cell.length_b   1.000
_cell.length_c   1.000
_cell.angle_alpha   90.00
_cell.angle_beta   90.00
_cell.angle_gamma   90.00
#
_symmetry.space_group_name_H-M   'P 1'
#
loop_
_entity.id
_entity.type
_entity.pdbx_description
1 polymer ?
#
loop_
_entity_poly.entity_id
_entity_poly.type
_entity_poly.pdbx_seq_one_letter_code
_entity_poly.pdbx_strand_id
1 'polypeptide(L)'
;MPAADHELKQYFVKTGDSQWSMYVLIDGRNPVDPNSVAPLHVTLEQRPNGSLSYSGNSQHLRKISDTEFALQGWRPAEEVGGAWVSNGAANGGTVSLPLNNGSISMLDPGDALMDRPVPAFDPSDLKTYSDMFANAIFDSQGNQHELKQYFVKDGTNSWRIHALIDGRNPQMPDSTDPLTANIVFDSGGWVQSLTGGPGFASTHSNGLQLTGWTPAMPAERVTGPEKWVPNGAAGSAKGITIDFNNLLQHNAASSRSSTHVDGHAAGQLSSLSVGRDGILRAGFTNGMNKNIGQVILASFANPQGLQARSDTRWTESADSGVADYDVPGVGTLGSLIGDGLEGANVVLADELIALIQAQTAYQANSKAISTEATVMQTLIQST
;
A
#
# COMPACT_ATOMS: atom_id res chain seq x y z
N MET A 1 35.84 -21.56 -24.07
CA MET A 1 35.08 -21.04 -22.90
C MET A 1 34.44 -19.76 -23.33
N PRO A 2 33.19 -19.48 -23.01
CA PRO A 2 32.61 -18.19 -23.30
C PRO A 2 33.44 -17.10 -22.57
N ALA A 3 33.65 -15.96 -23.21
CA ALA A 3 34.31 -14.81 -22.59
C ALA A 3 33.44 -14.39 -21.39
N ALA A 4 34.02 -14.39 -20.19
CA ALA A 4 33.35 -13.84 -19.04
C ALA A 4 33.31 -12.30 -19.19
N ASP A 5 32.16 -11.71 -18.98
CA ASP A 5 32.01 -10.26 -18.95
C ASP A 5 32.67 -9.73 -17.65
N HIS A 6 33.51 -8.72 -17.80
CA HIS A 6 34.19 -8.08 -16.67
C HIS A 6 33.73 -6.61 -16.56
N GLU A 7 33.45 -6.15 -15.35
CA GLU A 7 33.01 -4.79 -15.10
C GLU A 7 34.18 -3.84 -14.85
N LEU A 8 34.40 -2.88 -15.75
CA LEU A 8 35.41 -1.83 -15.57
C LEU A 8 34.79 -0.60 -14.90
N LYS A 9 35.37 -0.19 -13.78
CA LYS A 9 34.99 1.03 -13.06
C LYS A 9 36.10 2.08 -13.10
N GLN A 10 35.75 3.31 -13.46
CA GLN A 10 36.63 4.48 -13.40
C GLN A 10 36.05 5.49 -12.40
N TYR A 11 36.93 6.00 -11.52
CA TYR A 11 36.57 7.03 -10.56
C TYR A 11 37.51 8.22 -10.69
N PHE A 12 36.96 9.42 -10.56
CA PHE A 12 37.74 10.66 -10.61
C PHE A 12 37.57 11.41 -9.30
N VAL A 13 38.69 11.65 -8.63
CA VAL A 13 38.73 12.34 -7.33
C VAL A 13 39.53 13.62 -7.49
N LYS A 14 38.98 14.76 -7.11
CA LYS A 14 39.70 16.02 -7.07
C LYS A 14 40.62 16.03 -5.87
N THR A 15 41.94 16.15 -6.12
CA THR A 15 43.00 16.12 -5.08
C THR A 15 43.60 17.47 -4.82
N GLY A 16 43.29 18.49 -5.63
CA GLY A 16 43.77 19.88 -5.50
C GLY A 16 43.00 20.80 -6.42
N ASP A 17 43.36 22.11 -6.43
CA ASP A 17 42.60 23.11 -7.21
C ASP A 17 42.51 22.80 -8.72
N SER A 18 43.60 22.22 -9.26
CA SER A 18 43.68 21.79 -10.67
C SER A 18 44.16 20.34 -10.80
N GLN A 19 44.16 19.58 -9.72
CA GLN A 19 44.63 18.20 -9.72
C GLN A 19 43.52 17.22 -9.45
N TRP A 20 43.55 16.10 -10.20
CA TRP A 20 42.61 15.01 -10.09
C TRP A 20 43.37 13.69 -10.07
N SER A 21 42.80 12.69 -9.43
CA SER A 21 43.24 11.29 -9.52
C SER A 21 42.15 10.46 -10.20
N MET A 22 42.55 9.73 -11.23
CA MET A 22 41.68 8.70 -11.84
C MET A 22 42.08 7.36 -11.25
N TYR A 23 41.08 6.65 -10.73
CA TYR A 23 41.22 5.31 -10.18
C TYR A 23 40.49 4.32 -11.07
N VAL A 24 41.10 3.14 -11.25
CA VAL A 24 40.56 2.09 -12.15
C VAL A 24 40.52 0.76 -11.41
N LEU A 25 39.35 0.13 -11.44
CA LEU A 25 39.09 -1.22 -10.94
C LEU A 25 38.44 -2.08 -12.03
N ILE A 26 38.70 -3.38 -12.03
CA ILE A 26 37.95 -4.38 -12.78
C ILE A 26 37.36 -5.36 -11.76
N ASP A 27 36.05 -5.57 -11.83
CA ASP A 27 35.31 -6.43 -10.89
C ASP A 27 35.52 -6.03 -9.42
N GLY A 28 35.70 -4.71 -9.17
CA GLY A 28 36.00 -4.19 -7.84
C GLY A 28 37.42 -4.49 -7.34
N ARG A 29 38.32 -4.97 -8.20
CA ARG A 29 39.70 -5.35 -7.87
C ARG A 29 40.72 -4.58 -8.69
N ASN A 30 41.97 -4.60 -8.21
CA ASN A 30 43.09 -4.04 -8.98
C ASN A 30 43.25 -4.81 -10.30
N PRO A 31 43.24 -4.14 -11.45
CA PRO A 31 43.31 -4.82 -12.73
C PRO A 31 44.60 -5.66 -12.94
N VAL A 32 45.68 -5.34 -12.26
CA VAL A 32 47.01 -6.01 -12.41
C VAL A 32 47.27 -7.01 -11.32
N ASP A 33 46.71 -6.77 -10.14
CA ASP A 33 46.75 -7.67 -8.99
C ASP A 33 45.35 -7.93 -8.44
N PRO A 34 44.63 -8.94 -8.94
CA PRO A 34 43.27 -9.24 -8.51
C PRO A 34 43.10 -9.57 -7.03
N ASN A 35 44.17 -9.89 -6.32
CA ASN A 35 44.12 -10.09 -4.86
C ASN A 35 44.04 -8.78 -4.10
N SER A 36 44.42 -7.66 -4.74
CA SER A 36 44.37 -6.34 -4.15
C SER A 36 43.08 -5.60 -4.48
N VAL A 37 42.49 -4.98 -3.47
CA VAL A 37 41.37 -4.03 -3.65
C VAL A 37 41.84 -2.60 -3.90
N ALA A 38 43.18 -2.34 -3.77
CA ALA A 38 43.75 -1.03 -4.04
C ALA A 38 43.70 -0.73 -5.56
N PRO A 39 43.01 0.33 -6.02
CA PRO A 39 42.84 0.59 -7.45
C PRO A 39 44.18 0.98 -8.10
N LEU A 40 44.29 0.77 -9.40
CA LEU A 40 45.26 1.48 -10.18
C LEU A 40 44.86 2.95 -10.22
N HIS A 41 45.86 3.84 -10.04
CA HIS A 41 45.56 5.27 -10.12
C HIS A 41 46.59 6.03 -10.95
N VAL A 42 46.15 7.17 -11.46
CA VAL A 42 46.99 8.13 -12.17
C VAL A 42 46.53 9.55 -11.83
N THR A 43 47.50 10.45 -11.69
CA THR A 43 47.22 11.86 -11.42
C THR A 43 46.97 12.59 -12.73
N LEU A 44 45.92 13.41 -12.77
CA LEU A 44 45.49 14.22 -13.88
C LEU A 44 45.57 15.69 -13.48
N GLU A 45 45.88 16.56 -14.45
CA GLU A 45 45.84 18.02 -14.27
C GLU A 45 44.67 18.59 -15.09
N GLN A 46 43.90 19.46 -14.45
CA GLN A 46 42.82 20.19 -15.12
C GLN A 46 43.42 21.45 -15.80
N ARG A 47 43.20 21.52 -17.10
CA ARG A 47 43.59 22.71 -17.88
C ARG A 47 42.56 23.84 -17.70
N PRO A 48 42.93 25.08 -18.05
CA PRO A 48 42.04 26.24 -17.96
C PRO A 48 40.73 26.08 -18.77
N ASN A 49 40.72 25.24 -19.79
CA ASN A 49 39.53 24.93 -20.60
C ASN A 49 38.66 23.82 -19.98
N GLY A 50 38.95 23.37 -18.77
CA GLY A 50 38.21 22.30 -18.06
C GLY A 50 38.57 20.87 -18.48
N SER A 51 39.40 20.67 -19.49
CA SER A 51 39.84 19.33 -19.90
C SER A 51 40.89 18.77 -18.95
N LEU A 52 40.91 17.47 -18.70
CA LEU A 52 41.90 16.78 -17.92
C LEU A 52 43.07 16.34 -18.78
N SER A 53 44.28 16.51 -18.29
CA SER A 53 45.51 16.06 -18.93
C SER A 53 46.35 15.26 -17.94
N TYR A 54 47.19 14.40 -18.43
CA TYR A 54 48.02 13.50 -17.61
C TYR A 54 49.36 14.12 -17.22
N SER A 55 49.68 14.00 -15.95
CA SER A 55 51.02 14.35 -15.44
C SER A 55 51.59 13.16 -14.63
N GLY A 56 52.09 12.13 -15.27
CA GLY A 56 52.74 11.03 -14.57
C GLY A 56 52.90 9.77 -15.42
N ASN A 57 53.75 8.85 -15.00
CA ASN A 57 53.98 7.56 -15.65
C ASN A 57 53.43 6.42 -14.75
N SER A 58 52.41 5.71 -15.23
CA SER A 58 52.03 4.42 -14.68
C SER A 58 52.45 3.31 -15.63
N GLN A 59 52.99 2.22 -15.12
CA GLN A 59 53.44 1.09 -15.92
C GLN A 59 52.28 0.41 -16.70
N HIS A 60 51.06 0.56 -16.19
CA HIS A 60 49.86 -0.15 -16.70
C HIS A 60 48.84 0.80 -17.33
N LEU A 61 48.94 2.09 -17.07
CA LEU A 61 48.06 3.11 -17.66
C LEU A 61 48.87 3.97 -18.63
N ARG A 62 48.74 3.69 -19.92
CA ARG A 62 49.43 4.39 -20.99
C ARG A 62 48.52 5.46 -21.57
N LYS A 63 49.05 6.68 -21.69
CA LYS A 63 48.39 7.77 -22.40
C LYS A 63 48.34 7.45 -23.90
N ILE A 64 47.14 7.48 -24.49
CA ILE A 64 46.88 7.40 -25.93
C ILE A 64 46.77 8.84 -26.50
N SER A 65 45.93 9.65 -25.84
CA SER A 65 45.70 11.05 -26.21
C SER A 65 45.48 11.88 -24.96
N ASP A 66 45.22 13.19 -25.10
CA ASP A 66 44.86 14.05 -23.96
C ASP A 66 43.52 13.72 -23.33
N THR A 67 42.73 12.90 -23.98
CA THR A 67 41.36 12.49 -23.53
C THR A 67 41.19 10.99 -23.45
N GLU A 68 42.27 10.22 -23.57
CA GLU A 68 42.17 8.76 -23.62
C GLU A 68 43.41 8.09 -23.03
N PHE A 69 43.18 7.08 -22.18
CA PHE A 69 44.19 6.19 -21.65
C PHE A 69 43.94 4.77 -22.12
N ALA A 70 45.00 3.97 -22.15
CA ALA A 70 44.94 2.53 -22.30
C ALA A 70 45.36 1.84 -21.02
N LEU A 71 44.51 0.96 -20.50
CA LEU A 71 44.89 -0.02 -19.49
C LEU A 71 45.54 -1.20 -20.18
N GLN A 72 46.80 -1.51 -19.77
CA GLN A 72 47.58 -2.61 -20.32
C GLN A 72 47.91 -3.65 -19.26
N GLY A 73 47.94 -4.91 -19.65
CA GLY A 73 48.40 -6.01 -18.81
C GLY A 73 47.47 -6.37 -17.65
N TRP A 74 46.18 -6.05 -17.78
CA TRP A 74 45.21 -6.50 -16.81
C TRP A 74 45.08 -8.03 -16.82
N ARG A 75 44.78 -8.61 -15.66
CA ARG A 75 44.69 -10.06 -15.46
C ARG A 75 43.25 -10.46 -15.23
N PRO A 76 42.62 -11.16 -16.18
CA PRO A 76 41.30 -11.74 -15.95
C PRO A 76 41.34 -12.70 -14.77
N ALA A 77 40.43 -12.54 -13.83
CA ALA A 77 40.37 -13.33 -12.61
C ALA A 77 38.95 -13.68 -12.26
N GLU A 78 38.78 -14.75 -11.50
CA GLU A 78 37.53 -15.22 -10.96
C GLU A 78 37.66 -15.52 -9.47
N GLU A 79 36.55 -15.47 -8.74
CA GLU A 79 36.53 -15.80 -7.32
C GLU A 79 36.36 -17.32 -7.14
N VAL A 80 37.34 -17.95 -6.52
CA VAL A 80 37.32 -19.39 -6.20
C VAL A 80 37.59 -19.57 -4.71
N GLY A 81 36.60 -20.02 -3.97
CA GLY A 81 36.74 -20.30 -2.55
C GLY A 81 37.08 -19.11 -1.67
N GLY A 82 36.64 -17.90 -2.07
CA GLY A 82 36.88 -16.63 -1.35
C GLY A 82 38.22 -15.96 -1.69
N ALA A 83 39.00 -16.53 -2.62
CA ALA A 83 40.22 -15.92 -3.14
C ALA A 83 40.07 -15.64 -4.64
N TRP A 84 40.61 -14.50 -5.09
CA TRP A 84 40.63 -14.16 -6.50
C TRP A 84 41.84 -14.75 -7.18
N VAL A 85 41.61 -15.61 -8.16
CA VAL A 85 42.66 -16.31 -8.90
C VAL A 85 42.55 -16.01 -10.39
N SER A 86 43.67 -15.99 -11.10
CA SER A 86 43.61 -15.89 -12.57
C SER A 86 42.77 -17.00 -13.18
N ASN A 87 41.81 -16.64 -14.01
CA ASN A 87 40.95 -17.61 -14.69
C ASN A 87 41.64 -18.35 -15.84
N GLY A 88 42.97 -18.19 -15.99
CA GLY A 88 43.76 -18.82 -17.02
C GLY A 88 43.65 -18.21 -18.44
N ALA A 89 42.81 -17.19 -18.59
CA ALA A 89 42.75 -16.44 -19.84
C ALA A 89 44.05 -15.67 -20.09
N ALA A 90 44.42 -15.48 -21.35
CA ALA A 90 45.52 -14.60 -21.72
C ALA A 90 45.28 -13.19 -21.15
N ASN A 91 46.35 -12.47 -20.78
CA ASN A 91 46.26 -11.11 -20.30
C ASN A 91 45.26 -10.32 -21.18
N GLY A 92 44.30 -9.70 -20.54
CA GLY A 92 43.29 -8.93 -21.25
C GLY A 92 43.93 -7.95 -22.20
N GLY A 93 43.33 -7.75 -23.36
CA GLY A 93 43.82 -6.79 -24.36
C GLY A 93 43.93 -5.37 -23.80
N THR A 94 44.33 -4.45 -24.65
CA THR A 94 44.35 -3.04 -24.30
C THR A 94 42.91 -2.53 -24.15
N VAL A 95 42.55 -2.02 -22.96
CA VAL A 95 41.23 -1.45 -22.69
C VAL A 95 41.34 0.07 -22.81
N SER A 96 40.51 0.66 -23.68
CA SER A 96 40.41 2.12 -23.82
C SER A 96 39.65 2.75 -22.65
N LEU A 97 40.22 3.78 -22.07
CA LEU A 97 39.67 4.52 -20.93
C LEU A 97 39.47 6.00 -21.34
N PRO A 98 38.32 6.37 -21.91
CA PRO A 98 38.05 7.74 -22.32
C PRO A 98 37.85 8.66 -21.11
N LEU A 99 38.41 9.87 -21.15
CA LEU A 99 38.25 10.90 -20.13
C LEU A 99 37.00 11.78 -20.34
N ASN A 100 36.31 11.64 -21.47
CA ASN A 100 35.20 12.52 -21.89
C ASN A 100 33.82 11.83 -21.79
N ASN A 101 33.69 10.79 -21.01
CA ASN A 101 32.38 10.16 -20.85
C ASN A 101 31.50 11.06 -19.97
N GLY A 102 30.38 11.57 -20.52
CA GLY A 102 29.46 12.51 -19.88
C GLY A 102 28.77 12.03 -18.58
N SER A 103 29.35 11.05 -17.92
CA SER A 103 28.90 10.43 -16.67
C SER A 103 29.97 10.49 -15.58
N ILE A 104 30.83 11.50 -15.57
CA ILE A 104 31.80 11.65 -14.47
C ILE A 104 31.08 12.21 -13.27
N SER A 105 30.81 11.36 -12.28
CA SER A 105 30.40 11.80 -10.94
C SER A 105 31.64 12.38 -10.24
N MET A 106 31.63 13.68 -9.95
CA MET A 106 32.69 14.33 -9.17
C MET A 106 32.51 13.94 -7.70
N LEU A 107 33.56 13.33 -7.11
CA LEU A 107 33.63 13.07 -5.68
C LEU A 107 34.44 14.22 -5.02
N ASP A 108 33.98 14.69 -3.86
CA ASP A 108 34.69 15.75 -3.12
C ASP A 108 36.08 15.31 -2.65
N PRO A 109 37.05 16.28 -2.52
CA PRO A 109 38.44 15.98 -2.11
C PRO A 109 38.59 15.51 -0.66
N GLY A 110 37.95 14.60 -0.20
CA GLY A 110 37.95 14.00 1.13
C GLY A 110 37.37 12.61 1.11
N ASP A 111 36.79 12.26 -0.02
CA ASP A 111 36.19 10.94 -0.23
C ASP A 111 37.29 9.96 -0.69
N ALA A 112 38.05 9.43 0.28
CA ALA A 112 38.97 8.32 0.02
C ALA A 112 38.14 7.11 -0.41
N LEU A 113 38.27 6.70 -1.67
CA LEU A 113 37.50 5.62 -2.30
C LEU A 113 37.66 4.26 -1.63
N MET A 114 38.64 4.12 -0.72
CA MET A 114 39.05 2.80 -0.23
C MET A 114 38.80 2.55 1.26
N ASP A 115 38.52 3.56 2.05
CA ASP A 115 38.37 3.41 3.51
C ASP A 115 37.12 4.06 4.07
N ARG A 116 36.15 4.37 3.21
CA ARG A 116 34.88 4.85 3.71
C ARG A 116 34.03 3.64 4.11
N PRO A 117 33.89 3.34 5.40
CA PRO A 117 32.83 2.44 5.80
C PRO A 117 31.55 3.04 5.22
N VAL A 118 30.74 2.22 4.53
CA VAL A 118 29.39 2.63 4.15
C VAL A 118 28.80 3.30 5.38
N PRO A 119 28.44 4.60 5.34
CA PRO A 119 27.98 5.28 6.54
C PRO A 119 26.90 4.43 7.17
N ALA A 120 26.98 4.24 8.47
CA ALA A 120 25.91 3.54 9.17
C ALA A 120 24.59 4.23 8.80
N PHE A 121 23.58 3.47 8.48
CA PHE A 121 22.27 4.02 8.12
C PHE A 121 21.80 4.99 9.22
N ASP A 122 21.47 6.20 8.82
CA ASP A 122 20.86 7.22 9.67
C ASP A 122 19.65 7.81 8.92
N PRO A 123 18.43 7.64 9.40
CA PRO A 123 17.23 8.15 8.72
C PRO A 123 17.19 9.68 8.62
N SER A 124 18.02 10.39 9.39
CA SER A 124 18.14 11.86 9.37
C SER A 124 19.19 12.37 8.37
N ASP A 125 20.12 11.52 7.92
CA ASP A 125 21.15 11.87 6.95
C ASP A 125 20.84 11.30 5.57
N LEU A 126 20.44 12.17 4.64
CA LEU A 126 20.12 11.85 3.24
C LEU A 126 21.29 11.19 2.48
N LYS A 127 22.52 11.26 2.99
CA LYS A 127 23.69 10.63 2.36
C LYS A 127 23.80 9.14 2.68
N THR A 128 23.04 8.64 3.64
CA THR A 128 23.10 7.24 4.11
C THR A 128 22.13 6.31 3.40
N TYR A 129 21.23 6.84 2.56
CA TYR A 129 20.28 6.06 1.77
C TYR A 129 20.08 6.71 0.39
N SER A 130 19.67 5.90 -0.57
CA SER A 130 19.43 6.35 -1.94
C SER A 130 18.02 6.88 -2.15
N ASP A 131 17.05 6.25 -1.49
CA ASP A 131 15.63 6.56 -1.61
C ASP A 131 14.85 6.28 -0.34
N MET A 132 13.71 6.97 -0.19
CA MET A 132 12.78 6.78 0.91
C MET A 132 11.34 6.86 0.43
N PHE A 133 10.53 5.88 0.81
CA PHE A 133 9.09 5.89 0.60
C PHE A 133 8.35 5.87 1.94
N ALA A 134 7.37 6.75 2.08
CA ALA A 134 6.51 6.83 3.24
C ALA A 134 5.09 6.40 2.87
N ASN A 135 4.46 5.61 3.75
CA ASN A 135 3.09 5.15 3.61
C ASN A 135 2.34 5.34 4.92
N ALA A 136 1.12 5.87 4.84
CA ALA A 136 0.23 5.86 5.99
C ALA A 136 -0.26 4.44 6.25
N ILE A 137 -0.19 3.99 7.50
CA ILE A 137 -0.76 2.73 7.98
C ILE A 137 -1.65 3.03 9.18
N PHE A 138 -2.53 2.11 9.54
CA PHE A 138 -3.49 2.32 10.62
C PHE A 138 -3.42 1.17 11.61
N ASP A 139 -3.50 1.50 12.90
CA ASP A 139 -3.61 0.53 13.98
C ASP A 139 -5.05 0.02 14.14
N SER A 140 -5.28 -0.88 15.09
CA SER A 140 -6.61 -1.45 15.35
C SER A 140 -7.65 -0.46 15.88
N GLN A 141 -7.23 0.71 16.36
CA GLN A 141 -8.09 1.80 16.81
C GLN A 141 -8.31 2.85 15.70
N GLY A 142 -7.64 2.68 14.55
CA GLY A 142 -7.72 3.60 13.41
C GLY A 142 -6.83 4.84 13.57
N ASN A 143 -5.85 4.83 14.48
CA ASN A 143 -4.84 5.87 14.55
C ASN A 143 -3.89 5.70 13.37
N GLN A 144 -3.52 6.82 12.76
CA GLN A 144 -2.60 6.85 11.64
C GLN A 144 -1.16 6.84 12.14
N HIS A 145 -0.34 6.01 11.51
CA HIS A 145 1.11 5.88 11.68
C HIS A 145 1.80 5.99 10.33
N GLU A 146 3.08 6.32 10.31
CA GLU A 146 3.84 6.46 9.08
C GLU A 146 4.90 5.36 8.96
N LEU A 147 4.74 4.44 8.02
CA LEU A 147 5.75 3.44 7.66
C LEU A 147 6.71 4.05 6.65
N LYS A 148 7.96 4.25 7.05
CA LYS A 148 9.07 4.69 6.18
C LYS A 148 9.95 3.51 5.80
N GLN A 149 10.22 3.41 4.52
CA GLN A 149 11.10 2.40 3.93
C GLN A 149 12.25 3.14 3.24
N TYR A 150 13.47 2.88 3.70
CA TYR A 150 14.68 3.47 3.16
C TYR A 150 15.45 2.41 2.38
N PHE A 151 15.94 2.78 1.22
CA PHE A 151 16.67 1.90 0.31
C PHE A 151 18.13 2.32 0.29
N VAL A 152 18.99 1.43 0.74
CA VAL A 152 20.45 1.61 0.77
C VAL A 152 21.08 0.64 -0.21
N LYS A 153 21.80 1.15 -1.19
CA LYS A 153 22.55 0.31 -2.12
C LYS A 153 23.80 -0.22 -1.45
N ASP A 154 23.93 -1.53 -1.29
CA ASP A 154 25.07 -2.17 -0.65
C ASP A 154 25.92 -3.05 -1.61
N GLY A 155 25.53 -3.12 -2.88
CA GLY A 155 26.27 -3.84 -3.92
C GLY A 155 25.76 -3.58 -5.33
N THR A 156 26.30 -4.25 -6.34
CA THR A 156 25.98 -4.05 -7.78
C THR A 156 24.56 -4.47 -7.97
N ASN A 157 23.81 -5.13 -7.64
CA ASN A 157 22.37 -5.41 -7.78
C ASN A 157 21.75 -5.74 -6.42
N SER A 158 22.43 -5.33 -5.35
CA SER A 158 22.05 -5.62 -3.99
C SER A 158 21.67 -4.35 -3.25
N TRP A 159 20.56 -4.41 -2.56
CA TRP A 159 20.03 -3.29 -1.77
C TRP A 159 19.59 -3.80 -0.41
N ARG A 160 19.76 -2.94 0.57
CA ARG A 160 19.23 -3.12 1.92
C ARG A 160 18.05 -2.20 2.12
N ILE A 161 16.95 -2.75 2.61
CA ILE A 161 15.77 -2.01 2.99
C ILE A 161 15.80 -1.84 4.51
N HIS A 162 15.63 -0.61 4.97
CA HIS A 162 15.44 -0.28 6.38
C HIS A 162 14.02 0.22 6.57
N ALA A 163 13.29 -0.33 7.54
CA ALA A 163 11.91 0.05 7.81
C ALA A 163 11.75 0.55 9.24
N LEU A 164 11.11 1.70 9.36
CA LEU A 164 10.73 2.33 10.62
C LEU A 164 9.26 2.72 10.57
N ILE A 165 8.56 2.66 11.71
CA ILE A 165 7.23 3.23 11.86
C ILE A 165 7.32 4.38 12.85
N ASP A 166 6.89 5.57 12.42
CA ASP A 166 7.01 6.83 13.17
C ASP A 166 8.45 7.14 13.61
N GLY A 167 9.44 6.69 12.80
CA GLY A 167 10.86 6.82 13.12
C GLY A 167 11.38 5.86 14.18
N ARG A 168 10.61 4.84 14.56
CA ARG A 168 10.93 3.85 15.59
C ARG A 168 10.93 2.43 15.05
N ASN A 169 11.58 1.54 15.77
CA ASN A 169 11.53 0.12 15.47
C ASN A 169 10.10 -0.42 15.64
N PRO A 170 9.54 -1.05 14.61
CA PRO A 170 8.17 -1.54 14.68
C PRO A 170 7.87 -2.53 15.82
N GLN A 171 8.85 -3.33 16.23
CA GLN A 171 8.68 -4.33 17.30
C GLN A 171 9.13 -3.80 18.67
N MET A 172 10.06 -2.85 18.69
CA MET A 172 10.62 -2.25 19.89
C MET A 172 10.55 -0.72 19.80
N PRO A 173 9.42 -0.09 20.10
CA PRO A 173 9.20 1.35 19.88
C PRO A 173 10.17 2.27 20.62
N ASP A 174 10.82 1.81 21.69
CA ASP A 174 11.88 2.57 22.38
C ASP A 174 13.19 2.63 21.58
N SER A 175 13.40 1.74 20.58
CA SER A 175 14.58 1.73 19.74
C SER A 175 14.33 2.51 18.44
N THR A 176 15.38 3.14 17.94
CA THR A 176 15.45 3.74 16.60
C THR A 176 16.12 2.81 15.57
N ASP A 177 16.57 1.62 15.98
CA ASP A 177 17.20 0.66 15.08
C ASP A 177 16.15 0.12 14.10
N PRO A 178 16.36 0.23 12.78
CA PRO A 178 15.37 -0.20 11.80
C PRO A 178 15.27 -1.72 11.71
N LEU A 179 14.11 -2.22 11.31
CA LEU A 179 14.02 -3.57 10.74
C LEU A 179 14.70 -3.58 9.38
N THR A 180 15.40 -4.65 9.05
CA THR A 180 16.17 -4.73 7.81
C THR A 180 15.75 -5.91 6.95
N ALA A 181 15.82 -5.74 5.63
CA ALA A 181 15.67 -6.80 4.64
C ALA A 181 16.64 -6.55 3.49
N ASN A 182 17.02 -7.61 2.78
CA ASN A 182 17.87 -7.54 1.61
C ASN A 182 17.07 -7.87 0.35
N ILE A 183 17.32 -7.11 -0.71
CA ILE A 183 16.74 -7.32 -2.02
C ILE A 183 17.87 -7.42 -3.05
N VAL A 184 17.80 -8.41 -3.92
CA VAL A 184 18.73 -8.61 -5.01
C VAL A 184 17.97 -8.59 -6.31
N PHE A 185 18.50 -7.87 -7.30
CA PHE A 185 17.95 -7.74 -8.63
C PHE A 185 18.74 -8.60 -9.62
N ASP A 186 18.07 -9.10 -10.65
CA ASP A 186 18.73 -9.79 -11.75
C ASP A 186 19.34 -8.79 -12.76
N SER A 187 19.97 -9.31 -13.81
CA SER A 187 20.57 -8.50 -14.87
C SER A 187 19.56 -7.68 -15.68
N GLY A 188 18.29 -8.04 -15.64
CA GLY A 188 17.16 -7.29 -16.26
C GLY A 188 16.59 -6.21 -15.33
N GLY A 189 17.08 -6.12 -14.10
CA GLY A 189 16.60 -5.19 -13.09
C GLY A 189 15.37 -5.65 -12.32
N TRP A 190 14.93 -6.90 -12.51
CA TRP A 190 13.79 -7.45 -11.77
C TRP A 190 14.24 -8.04 -10.42
N VAL A 191 13.33 -8.06 -9.46
CA VAL A 191 13.58 -8.68 -8.15
C VAL A 191 13.87 -10.17 -8.33
N GLN A 192 15.11 -10.57 -8.06
CA GLN A 192 15.55 -11.96 -8.10
C GLN A 192 15.31 -12.66 -6.76
N SER A 193 15.66 -12.00 -5.67
CA SER A 193 15.45 -12.53 -4.33
C SER A 193 15.17 -11.43 -3.32
N LEU A 194 14.37 -11.77 -2.31
CA LEU A 194 14.00 -10.90 -1.21
C LEU A 194 14.10 -11.68 0.09
N THR A 195 14.98 -11.25 0.98
CA THR A 195 15.25 -11.92 2.25
C THR A 195 14.99 -10.98 3.41
N GLY A 196 14.00 -11.30 4.23
CA GLY A 196 13.70 -10.57 5.45
C GLY A 196 14.69 -10.87 6.57
N GLY A 197 15.14 -9.85 7.29
CA GLY A 197 15.78 -9.98 8.58
C GLY A 197 14.77 -10.24 9.71
N PRO A 198 15.22 -10.21 10.98
CA PRO A 198 14.31 -10.32 12.13
C PRO A 198 13.15 -9.33 12.03
N GLY A 199 11.92 -9.78 12.26
CA GLY A 199 10.72 -8.96 12.13
C GLY A 199 10.09 -8.93 10.74
N PHE A 200 10.78 -9.43 9.71
CA PHE A 200 10.23 -9.65 8.39
C PHE A 200 10.12 -11.13 8.07
N ALA A 201 9.00 -11.52 7.50
CA ALA A 201 8.83 -12.81 6.84
C ALA A 201 8.72 -12.57 5.33
N SER A 202 9.44 -13.36 4.52
CA SER A 202 9.30 -13.32 3.07
C SER A 202 8.00 -14.01 2.64
N THR A 203 7.25 -13.39 1.75
CA THR A 203 6.05 -13.99 1.16
C THR A 203 6.36 -14.65 -0.17
N HIS A 204 5.49 -15.54 -0.66
CA HIS A 204 5.70 -16.30 -1.90
C HIS A 204 5.70 -15.44 -3.18
N SER A 205 5.33 -14.16 -3.09
CA SER A 205 5.15 -13.27 -4.24
C SER A 205 5.96 -11.99 -4.10
N ASN A 206 7.30 -12.10 -3.96
CA ASN A 206 8.18 -10.93 -3.85
C ASN A 206 7.67 -9.85 -2.88
N GLY A 207 7.15 -10.26 -1.74
CA GLY A 207 6.65 -9.38 -0.69
C GLY A 207 7.35 -9.64 0.65
N LEU A 208 7.40 -8.63 1.48
CA LEU A 208 7.80 -8.72 2.88
C LEU A 208 6.57 -8.56 3.76
N GLN A 209 6.43 -9.41 4.75
CA GLN A 209 5.44 -9.28 5.79
C GLN A 209 6.12 -8.82 7.09
N LEU A 210 5.88 -7.59 7.49
CA LEU A 210 6.31 -7.06 8.78
C LEU A 210 5.37 -7.61 9.85
N THR A 211 5.93 -8.34 10.80
CA THR A 211 5.17 -9.00 11.88
C THR A 211 5.53 -8.42 13.23
N GLY A 212 4.62 -8.56 14.19
CA GLY A 212 4.86 -8.15 15.58
C GLY A 212 4.94 -6.63 15.77
N TRP A 213 4.35 -5.84 14.87
CA TRP A 213 4.28 -4.40 15.07
C TRP A 213 3.48 -4.06 16.33
N THR A 214 4.10 -3.24 17.18
CA THR A 214 3.51 -2.69 18.38
C THR A 214 3.25 -1.19 18.19
N PRO A 215 2.00 -0.77 17.91
CA PRO A 215 1.65 0.63 17.81
C PRO A 215 2.00 1.39 19.09
N ALA A 216 2.67 2.52 18.95
CA ALA A 216 3.20 3.26 20.08
C ALA A 216 3.05 4.77 19.87
N MET A 217 3.18 5.51 20.96
CA MET A 217 3.14 6.96 21.01
C MET A 217 4.21 7.49 21.97
N PRO A 218 4.65 8.76 21.83
CA PRO A 218 5.53 9.38 22.81
C PRO A 218 4.91 9.34 24.21
N ALA A 219 5.69 8.95 25.20
CA ALA A 219 5.24 8.95 26.59
C ALA A 219 5.03 10.38 27.10
N GLU A 220 3.90 10.63 27.72
CA GLU A 220 3.65 11.91 28.38
C GLU A 220 4.59 12.10 29.58
N ARG A 221 5.20 13.30 29.70
CA ARG A 221 5.99 13.75 30.89
C ARG A 221 7.23 12.92 31.21
N VAL A 222 8.11 12.73 30.24
CA VAL A 222 9.44 12.15 30.50
C VAL A 222 10.46 13.24 30.71
N THR A 223 11.14 13.25 31.85
CA THR A 223 12.38 14.04 32.04
C THR A 223 13.55 13.18 31.54
N GLY A 224 14.02 13.47 30.31
CA GLY A 224 15.10 12.71 29.68
C GLY A 224 14.89 12.50 28.19
N PRO A 225 15.61 11.57 27.57
CA PRO A 225 15.38 11.20 26.17
C PRO A 225 13.93 10.80 25.92
N GLU A 226 13.44 11.14 24.74
CA GLU A 226 12.08 10.79 24.32
C GLU A 226 11.87 9.27 24.43
N LYS A 227 10.88 8.87 25.21
CA LYS A 227 10.50 7.48 25.42
C LYS A 227 9.19 7.20 24.72
N TRP A 228 9.10 6.08 24.01
CA TRP A 228 7.89 5.64 23.35
C TRP A 228 7.25 4.47 24.10
N VAL A 229 5.94 4.49 24.23
CA VAL A 229 5.17 3.46 24.92
C VAL A 229 4.06 2.94 24.02
N PRO A 230 3.65 1.67 24.14
CA PRO A 230 2.50 1.15 23.41
C PRO A 230 1.27 2.03 23.65
N ASN A 231 0.55 2.36 22.60
CA ASN A 231 -0.65 3.22 22.66
C ASN A 231 -1.92 2.45 23.08
N GLY A 232 -1.81 1.14 23.35
CA GLY A 232 -2.92 0.27 23.71
C GLY A 232 -3.68 -0.32 22.51
N ALA A 233 -3.36 0.10 21.28
CA ALA A 233 -3.87 -0.54 20.09
C ALA A 233 -3.04 -1.77 19.73
N ALA A 234 -3.61 -2.66 18.93
CA ALA A 234 -2.90 -3.77 18.31
C ALA A 234 -2.51 -3.43 16.87
N GLY A 235 -1.37 -3.92 16.42
CA GLY A 235 -1.05 -3.99 15.00
C GLY A 235 -1.93 -5.04 14.30
N SER A 236 -1.85 -5.09 12.97
CA SER A 236 -2.55 -6.12 12.19
C SER A 236 -2.12 -7.51 12.63
N ALA A 237 -3.06 -8.37 12.98
CA ALA A 237 -2.78 -9.78 13.36
C ALA A 237 -2.12 -10.57 12.21
N LYS A 238 -2.35 -10.16 10.96
CA LYS A 238 -1.72 -10.75 9.77
C LYS A 238 -0.38 -10.09 9.43
N GLY A 239 0.05 -9.08 10.19
CA GLY A 239 1.21 -8.25 9.84
C GLY A 239 0.88 -7.22 8.75
N ILE A 240 1.89 -6.43 8.38
CA ILE A 240 1.82 -5.45 7.29
C ILE A 240 2.55 -6.04 6.09
N THR A 241 1.85 -6.25 4.99
CA THR A 241 2.46 -6.77 3.76
C THR A 241 2.95 -5.62 2.90
N ILE A 242 4.21 -5.67 2.53
CA ILE A 242 4.86 -4.74 1.60
C ILE A 242 5.12 -5.51 0.32
N ASP A 243 4.50 -5.09 -0.77
CA ASP A 243 4.58 -5.78 -2.06
C ASP A 243 5.62 -5.12 -2.97
N PHE A 244 6.54 -5.91 -3.49
CA PHE A 244 7.60 -5.51 -4.41
C PHE A 244 7.48 -6.15 -5.81
N ASN A 245 6.32 -6.72 -6.15
CA ASN A 245 6.14 -7.45 -7.42
C ASN A 245 6.46 -6.62 -8.68
N ASN A 246 6.29 -5.31 -8.62
CA ASN A 246 6.54 -4.40 -9.74
C ASN A 246 7.76 -3.50 -9.50
N LEU A 247 8.61 -3.86 -8.53
CA LEU A 247 9.85 -3.11 -8.29
C LEU A 247 10.87 -3.47 -9.36
N LEU A 248 11.44 -2.44 -9.98
CA LEU A 248 12.40 -2.59 -11.06
C LEU A 248 13.56 -1.61 -10.83
N GLN A 249 14.78 -2.13 -10.92
CA GLN A 249 16.00 -1.33 -10.81
C GLN A 249 16.36 -0.75 -12.19
N HIS A 250 16.46 0.57 -12.29
CA HIS A 250 16.93 1.27 -13.48
C HIS A 250 18.00 2.30 -13.13
N ASN A 251 18.77 2.71 -14.13
CA ASN A 251 19.65 3.87 -14.00
C ASN A 251 18.86 5.17 -14.29
N ALA A 252 17.88 5.46 -13.45
CA ALA A 252 17.03 6.64 -13.52
C ALA A 252 16.67 7.10 -12.09
N ALA A 253 16.16 8.31 -11.95
CA ALA A 253 15.62 8.78 -10.69
C ALA A 253 14.48 7.86 -10.22
N SER A 254 14.48 7.54 -8.93
CA SER A 254 13.43 6.71 -8.35
C SER A 254 12.06 7.36 -8.47
N SER A 255 11.07 6.55 -8.78
CA SER A 255 9.68 6.99 -8.85
C SER A 255 8.76 5.87 -8.37
N ARG A 256 7.63 6.25 -7.80
CA ARG A 256 6.56 5.34 -7.43
C ARG A 256 5.31 5.64 -8.24
N SER A 257 4.83 4.66 -9.00
CA SER A 257 3.68 4.83 -9.88
C SER A 257 2.34 4.80 -9.14
N SER A 258 2.23 4.01 -8.08
CA SER A 258 1.01 3.90 -7.29
C SER A 258 1.29 3.45 -5.85
N THR A 259 0.37 3.77 -4.96
CA THR A 259 0.34 3.26 -3.58
C THR A 259 -1.07 2.81 -3.29
N HIS A 260 -1.22 1.61 -2.76
CA HIS A 260 -2.47 1.10 -2.24
C HIS A 260 -2.30 0.80 -0.75
N VAL A 261 -3.22 1.33 0.06
CA VAL A 261 -3.27 1.08 1.51
C VAL A 261 -4.67 0.56 1.81
N ASP A 262 -4.78 -0.61 2.42
CA ASP A 262 -6.05 -1.25 2.78
C ASP A 262 -6.57 -0.84 4.16
N GLY A 263 -5.72 -0.20 4.97
CA GLY A 263 -6.10 0.39 6.25
C GLY A 263 -6.81 1.73 6.12
N HIS A 264 -7.61 2.08 7.12
CA HIS A 264 -8.35 3.35 7.15
C HIS A 264 -8.49 3.87 8.57
N ALA A 265 -8.59 5.20 8.68
CA ALA A 265 -8.86 5.85 9.96
C ALA A 265 -10.21 5.41 10.55
N ALA A 266 -10.36 5.56 11.86
CA ALA A 266 -11.63 5.35 12.52
C ALA A 266 -12.72 6.26 11.92
N GLY A 267 -13.87 5.69 11.59
CA GLY A 267 -15.01 6.39 11.01
C GLY A 267 -16.19 6.42 11.97
N GLN A 268 -16.90 7.55 12.01
CA GLN A 268 -18.19 7.66 12.68
C GLN A 268 -19.31 7.31 11.70
N LEU A 269 -20.42 6.75 12.20
CA LEU A 269 -21.59 6.48 11.38
C LEU A 269 -22.11 7.79 10.77
N SER A 270 -22.12 7.88 9.46
CA SER A 270 -22.58 9.04 8.69
C SER A 270 -23.94 8.84 8.10
N SER A 271 -24.24 7.65 7.61
CA SER A 271 -25.51 7.33 6.94
C SER A 271 -25.92 5.89 7.20
N LEU A 272 -27.22 5.65 7.16
CA LEU A 272 -27.83 4.33 7.20
C LEU A 272 -28.81 4.25 6.04
N SER A 273 -28.70 3.24 5.19
CA SER A 273 -29.59 3.04 4.05
C SER A 273 -30.02 1.59 3.95
N VAL A 274 -31.23 1.37 3.43
CA VAL A 274 -31.75 0.03 3.14
C VAL A 274 -31.83 -0.13 1.63
N GLY A 275 -31.14 -1.15 1.12
CA GLY A 275 -31.17 -1.50 -0.30
C GLY A 275 -32.49 -2.17 -0.71
N ARG A 276 -32.75 -2.26 -2.03
CA ARG A 276 -33.90 -3.00 -2.57
C ARG A 276 -33.86 -4.50 -2.24
N ASP A 277 -32.65 -5.01 -1.98
CA ASP A 277 -32.33 -6.37 -1.53
C ASP A 277 -32.53 -6.56 -0.02
N GLY A 278 -33.01 -5.54 0.68
CA GLY A 278 -33.19 -5.55 2.13
C GLY A 278 -31.90 -5.36 2.94
N ILE A 279 -30.74 -5.24 2.31
CA ILE A 279 -29.47 -5.08 3.02
C ILE A 279 -29.40 -3.70 3.67
N LEU A 280 -29.18 -3.69 4.97
CA LEU A 280 -28.96 -2.50 5.77
C LEU A 280 -27.48 -2.14 5.69
N ARG A 281 -27.16 -1.02 5.05
CA ARG A 281 -25.80 -0.52 4.82
C ARG A 281 -25.55 0.69 5.68
N ALA A 282 -24.47 0.60 6.48
CA ALA A 282 -23.93 1.73 7.24
C ALA A 282 -22.80 2.38 6.47
N GLY A 283 -22.89 3.67 6.19
CA GLY A 283 -21.82 4.49 5.65
C GLY A 283 -21.13 5.26 6.76
N PHE A 284 -19.79 5.30 6.70
CA PHE A 284 -18.95 5.94 7.72
C PHE A 284 -18.24 7.16 7.16
N THR A 285 -17.83 8.08 8.03
CA THR A 285 -17.14 9.34 7.66
C THR A 285 -15.78 9.11 7.01
N ASN A 286 -15.19 7.93 7.17
CA ASN A 286 -13.94 7.52 6.51
C ASN A 286 -14.15 6.92 5.10
N GLY A 287 -15.38 7.03 4.54
CA GLY A 287 -15.73 6.51 3.23
C GLY A 287 -16.00 4.99 3.17
N MET A 288 -15.89 4.30 4.31
CA MET A 288 -16.18 2.86 4.36
C MET A 288 -17.68 2.59 4.45
N ASN A 289 -18.10 1.49 3.84
CA ASN A 289 -19.46 0.99 3.94
C ASN A 289 -19.46 -0.43 4.52
N LYS A 290 -20.36 -0.69 5.45
CA LYS A 290 -20.51 -2.01 6.08
C LYS A 290 -21.96 -2.47 6.03
N ASN A 291 -22.18 -3.69 5.59
CA ASN A 291 -23.47 -4.34 5.72
C ASN A 291 -23.65 -4.80 7.19
N ILE A 292 -24.66 -4.26 7.87
CA ILE A 292 -24.89 -4.51 9.30
C ILE A 292 -26.06 -5.46 9.56
N GLY A 293 -26.92 -5.69 8.56
CA GLY A 293 -28.04 -6.60 8.66
C GLY A 293 -28.80 -6.72 7.34
N GLN A 294 -29.83 -7.52 7.34
CA GLN A 294 -30.76 -7.65 6.21
C GLN A 294 -32.19 -7.79 6.73
N VAL A 295 -33.11 -7.06 6.11
CA VAL A 295 -34.53 -7.18 6.38
C VAL A 295 -35.04 -8.41 5.65
N ILE A 296 -35.83 -9.24 6.33
CA ILE A 296 -36.54 -10.39 5.74
C ILE A 296 -37.99 -10.03 5.47
N LEU A 297 -38.56 -10.61 4.45
CA LEU A 297 -39.98 -10.53 4.14
C LEU A 297 -40.66 -11.85 4.48
N ALA A 298 -41.94 -11.78 4.82
CA ALA A 298 -42.78 -12.95 5.04
C ALA A 298 -43.86 -13.00 3.98
N SER A 299 -44.07 -14.15 3.36
CA SER A 299 -45.22 -14.44 2.51
C SER A 299 -46.18 -15.41 3.21
N PHE A 300 -47.46 -15.30 2.87
CA PHE A 300 -48.52 -16.12 3.44
C PHE A 300 -49.36 -16.69 2.30
N ALA A 301 -49.82 -17.93 2.46
CA ALA A 301 -50.69 -18.58 1.49
C ALA A 301 -52.00 -17.80 1.28
N ASN A 302 -52.53 -17.20 2.36
CA ASN A 302 -53.74 -16.35 2.30
C ASN A 302 -53.49 -15.06 3.15
N PRO A 303 -53.02 -13.97 2.56
CA PRO A 303 -52.79 -12.71 3.28
C PRO A 303 -54.07 -12.13 3.91
N GLN A 304 -55.24 -12.43 3.36
CA GLN A 304 -56.52 -11.95 3.91
C GLN A 304 -56.92 -12.61 5.24
N GLY A 305 -56.32 -13.77 5.54
CA GLY A 305 -56.50 -14.46 6.78
C GLY A 305 -55.67 -13.92 7.96
N LEU A 306 -54.78 -12.94 7.72
CA LEU A 306 -53.98 -12.33 8.78
C LEU A 306 -54.85 -11.54 9.76
N GLN A 307 -54.56 -11.67 11.05
CA GLN A 307 -55.24 -10.91 12.10
C GLN A 307 -54.56 -9.60 12.39
N ALA A 308 -55.29 -8.49 12.25
CA ALA A 308 -54.80 -7.18 12.62
C ALA A 308 -54.56 -7.06 14.11
N ARG A 309 -53.45 -6.45 14.51
CA ARG A 309 -53.05 -6.10 15.87
C ARG A 309 -52.92 -4.57 15.98
N SER A 310 -52.72 -4.08 17.20
CA SER A 310 -52.38 -2.67 17.43
C SER A 310 -51.07 -2.29 16.73
N ASP A 311 -50.90 -1.02 16.42
CA ASP A 311 -49.68 -0.44 15.81
C ASP A 311 -49.38 -0.93 14.39
N THR A 312 -50.42 -1.11 13.57
CA THR A 312 -50.28 -1.57 12.16
C THR A 312 -49.55 -2.92 12.00
N ARG A 313 -49.63 -3.77 13.03
CA ARG A 313 -49.05 -5.12 12.99
C ARG A 313 -50.06 -6.16 12.62
N TRP A 314 -49.56 -7.23 12.06
CA TRP A 314 -50.37 -8.40 11.68
C TRP A 314 -49.81 -9.66 12.30
N THR A 315 -50.64 -10.60 12.64
CA THR A 315 -50.30 -11.91 13.19
C THR A 315 -50.83 -13.00 12.31
N GLU A 316 -50.07 -14.06 12.13
CA GLU A 316 -50.52 -15.26 11.46
C GLU A 316 -51.75 -15.89 12.17
N SER A 317 -52.57 -16.55 11.41
CA SER A 317 -53.73 -17.28 11.90
C SER A 317 -53.85 -18.62 11.18
N ALA A 318 -54.79 -19.49 11.61
CA ALA A 318 -55.07 -20.73 10.95
C ALA A 318 -55.49 -20.52 9.49
N ASP A 319 -56.17 -19.38 9.20
CA ASP A 319 -56.68 -19.05 7.87
C ASP A 319 -55.60 -18.42 6.96
N SER A 320 -54.56 -17.80 7.53
CA SER A 320 -53.46 -17.23 6.75
C SER A 320 -52.44 -18.28 6.31
N GLY A 321 -52.37 -19.39 7.01
CA GLY A 321 -51.28 -20.33 6.89
C GLY A 321 -49.99 -19.85 7.59
N VAL A 322 -48.96 -20.71 7.57
CA VAL A 322 -47.66 -20.44 8.15
C VAL A 322 -46.88 -19.44 7.32
N ALA A 323 -46.14 -18.55 7.96
CA ALA A 323 -45.24 -17.60 7.29
C ALA A 323 -44.09 -18.30 6.59
N ASP A 324 -43.83 -17.98 5.33
CA ASP A 324 -42.62 -18.34 4.58
C ASP A 324 -41.71 -17.12 4.51
N TYR A 325 -40.52 -17.25 5.05
CA TYR A 325 -39.59 -16.15 5.19
C TYR A 325 -38.46 -16.23 4.17
N ASP A 326 -38.24 -15.15 3.42
CA ASP A 326 -37.12 -15.05 2.49
C ASP A 326 -36.66 -13.60 2.36
N VAL A 327 -35.58 -13.41 1.63
CA VAL A 327 -35.02 -12.08 1.38
C VAL A 327 -35.79 -11.34 0.28
N PRO A 328 -35.86 -10.01 0.32
CA PRO A 328 -36.55 -9.23 -0.71
C PRO A 328 -36.00 -9.51 -2.12
N GLY A 329 -36.91 -9.63 -3.09
CA GLY A 329 -36.56 -9.85 -4.49
C GLY A 329 -36.30 -11.31 -4.86
N VAL A 330 -36.49 -12.25 -3.93
CA VAL A 330 -36.33 -13.70 -4.19
C VAL A 330 -37.74 -14.35 -4.32
N GLY A 331 -37.85 -15.26 -5.25
CA GLY A 331 -39.11 -16.00 -5.50
C GLY A 331 -40.26 -15.08 -5.89
N THR A 332 -41.35 -15.14 -5.13
CA THR A 332 -42.55 -14.30 -5.32
C THR A 332 -42.54 -13.01 -4.53
N LEU A 333 -41.49 -12.79 -3.70
CA LEU A 333 -41.37 -11.60 -2.85
C LEU A 333 -40.94 -10.37 -3.63
N GLY A 334 -41.56 -9.24 -3.34
CA GLY A 334 -41.22 -7.94 -3.92
C GLY A 334 -39.89 -7.39 -3.38
N SER A 335 -39.38 -6.33 -4.02
CA SER A 335 -38.23 -5.57 -3.54
C SER A 335 -38.67 -4.53 -2.51
N LEU A 336 -37.72 -4.15 -1.61
CA LEU A 336 -37.94 -3.05 -0.68
C LEU A 336 -37.71 -1.70 -1.34
N ILE A 337 -38.41 -0.69 -0.85
CA ILE A 337 -38.11 0.72 -1.11
C ILE A 337 -37.66 1.30 0.22
N GLY A 338 -36.36 1.60 0.30
CA GLY A 338 -35.78 2.27 1.46
C GLY A 338 -36.14 3.76 1.47
N ASP A 339 -35.99 4.38 2.64
CA ASP A 339 -36.16 5.84 2.86
C ASP A 339 -37.54 6.39 2.48
N GLY A 340 -38.54 5.51 2.36
CA GLY A 340 -39.90 5.86 2.05
C GLY A 340 -40.87 5.48 3.17
N LEU A 341 -41.93 6.26 3.33
CA LEU A 341 -43.10 5.89 4.13
C LEU A 341 -44.22 5.41 3.20
N GLU A 342 -44.84 4.30 3.58
CA GLU A 342 -46.04 3.82 2.86
C GLU A 342 -47.19 4.82 3.05
N GLY A 343 -47.69 5.34 1.96
CA GLY A 343 -48.88 6.20 1.97
C GLY A 343 -50.16 5.42 2.20
N ALA A 344 -51.17 6.06 2.76
CA ALA A 344 -52.49 5.48 2.87
C ALA A 344 -53.09 5.27 1.47
N ASN A 345 -53.69 4.11 1.25
CA ASN A 345 -54.48 3.80 0.04
C ASN A 345 -55.95 4.19 0.18
N VAL A 346 -56.32 4.79 1.32
CA VAL A 346 -57.68 5.27 1.61
C VAL A 346 -57.76 6.75 1.33
N VAL A 347 -58.69 7.14 0.47
CA VAL A 347 -59.02 8.53 0.18
C VAL A 347 -60.16 8.93 1.10
N LEU A 348 -59.89 9.77 2.10
CA LEU A 348 -60.87 10.17 3.11
C LEU A 348 -62.13 10.81 2.48
N ALA A 349 -62.03 11.55 1.38
CA ALA A 349 -63.13 12.13 0.67
C ALA A 349 -64.11 11.08 0.10
N ASP A 350 -63.58 10.04 -0.49
CA ASP A 350 -64.36 8.95 -1.08
C ASP A 350 -65.10 8.17 0.01
N GLU A 351 -64.40 7.89 1.13
CA GLU A 351 -65.04 7.22 2.29
C GLU A 351 -66.12 8.05 2.95
N LEU A 352 -65.96 9.39 3.02
CA LEU A 352 -66.99 10.29 3.50
C LEU A 352 -68.19 10.30 2.57
N ILE A 353 -68.01 10.29 1.25
CA ILE A 353 -69.09 10.23 0.27
C ILE A 353 -69.82 8.91 0.42
N ALA A 354 -69.08 7.78 0.53
CA ALA A 354 -69.71 6.47 0.75
C ALA A 354 -70.49 6.41 2.06
N LEU A 355 -69.99 7.04 3.14
CA LEU A 355 -70.68 7.15 4.42
C LEU A 355 -71.99 7.95 4.29
N ILE A 356 -71.94 9.11 3.60
CA ILE A 356 -73.14 9.92 3.36
C ILE A 356 -74.18 9.14 2.52
N GLN A 357 -73.72 8.43 1.50
CA GLN A 357 -74.62 7.60 0.68
C GLN A 357 -75.24 6.50 1.53
N ALA A 358 -74.48 5.80 2.36
CA ALA A 358 -74.94 4.77 3.27
C ALA A 358 -75.99 5.31 4.28
N GLN A 359 -75.68 6.48 4.87
CA GLN A 359 -76.61 7.18 5.77
C GLN A 359 -77.87 7.57 5.07
N THR A 360 -77.82 8.09 3.83
CA THR A 360 -78.99 8.49 3.05
C THR A 360 -79.83 7.28 2.70
N ALA A 361 -79.17 6.16 2.28
CA ALA A 361 -79.84 4.89 2.02
C ALA A 361 -80.52 4.32 3.29
N TYR A 362 -79.83 4.39 4.43
CA TYR A 362 -80.43 3.97 5.70
C TYR A 362 -81.65 4.79 6.08
N GLN A 363 -81.60 6.14 5.94
CA GLN A 363 -82.68 7.06 6.20
C GLN A 363 -83.86 6.79 5.26
N ALA A 364 -83.58 6.55 3.95
CA ALA A 364 -84.57 6.24 2.98
C ALA A 364 -85.33 4.91 3.32
N ASN A 365 -84.58 3.87 3.67
CA ASN A 365 -85.11 2.62 4.09
C ASN A 365 -85.96 2.71 5.38
N SER A 366 -85.47 3.45 6.37
CA SER A 366 -86.17 3.70 7.61
C SER A 366 -87.51 4.44 7.35
N LYS A 367 -87.44 5.45 6.44
CA LYS A 367 -88.66 6.17 6.04
C LYS A 367 -89.67 5.28 5.30
N ALA A 368 -89.21 4.40 4.40
CA ALA A 368 -90.04 3.41 3.72
C ALA A 368 -90.76 2.51 4.72
N ILE A 369 -89.99 1.94 5.69
CA ILE A 369 -90.54 1.09 6.74
C ILE A 369 -91.59 1.87 7.59
N SER A 370 -91.27 3.08 7.98
CA SER A 370 -92.19 3.94 8.74
C SER A 370 -93.47 4.25 7.94
N THR A 371 -93.35 4.50 6.64
CA THR A 371 -94.49 4.74 5.74
C THR A 371 -95.35 3.49 5.60
N GLU A 372 -94.73 2.31 5.40
CA GLU A 372 -95.40 1.03 5.35
C GLU A 372 -96.17 0.76 6.66
N ALA A 373 -95.53 0.98 7.82
CA ALA A 373 -96.21 0.84 9.12
C ALA A 373 -97.47 1.77 9.22
N THR A 374 -97.34 3.00 8.73
CA THR A 374 -98.43 3.97 8.72
C THR A 374 -99.53 3.53 7.79
N VAL A 375 -99.22 3.03 6.60
CA VAL A 375 -100.19 2.49 5.65
C VAL A 375 -100.93 1.26 6.24
N MET A 376 -100.18 0.34 6.89
CA MET A 376 -100.76 -0.81 7.57
C MET A 376 -101.73 -0.40 8.70
N GLN A 377 -101.29 0.61 9.49
CA GLN A 377 -102.15 1.17 10.53
C GLN A 377 -103.39 1.83 10.02
N THR A 378 -103.32 2.55 8.90
CA THR A 378 -104.49 3.14 8.25
C THR A 378 -105.39 2.08 7.69
N LEU A 379 -104.86 1.01 7.11
CA LEU A 379 -105.62 -0.09 6.59
C LEU A 379 -106.37 -0.84 7.69
N ILE A 380 -105.81 -1.09 8.84
CA ILE A 380 -106.37 -1.69 10.02
C ILE A 380 -107.53 -0.80 10.59
N GLN A 381 -107.35 0.52 10.53
CA GLN A 381 -108.43 1.44 10.99
C GLN A 381 -109.59 1.62 10.01
N SER A 382 -109.44 1.20 8.75
CA SER A 382 -110.42 1.34 7.72
C SER A 382 -111.26 0.07 7.53
N THR A 383 -110.90 -0.99 8.25
CA THR A 383 -111.68 -2.25 8.30
C THR A 383 -112.39 -2.35 9.66
#